data_525855eca8877ba42f5e5ecb719f5189
#
_entry.id   525855eca8877ba42f5e5ecb719f5189
#
_cell.length_a   1.000
_cell.length_b   1.000
_cell.length_c   1.000
_cell.angle_alpha   90.00
_cell.angle_beta   90.00
_cell.angle_gamma   90.00
#
_symmetry.space_group_name_H-M   'P 1'
#
loop_
_entity.id
_entity.type
_entity.pdbx_description
1 polymer ?
#
loop_
_entity_poly.entity_id
_entity_poly.type
_entity_poly.pdbx_seq_one_letter_code
_entity_poly.pdbx_strand_id
1 'polypeptide(L)'
;MFDLERGSQTLGSPNAIKELFGYPVLAPTTFSQFKKIISDLYTVQKTVHKTKIGNIEIDQEVLETIPKNGTQIDALILDTFSELSKKYQRSLVDKTGKMKIQDWGKLKNTLDMLLEFITRIPGVLVINVHSKLRDLGDGTTKILPYIDGSTKEDISKWFDFVFYTRTIEAPNGETQYIWQTKHTEKYDHAKDRTNLLPAEIPQDFQLVFDVVKEKEFTSTKILIIGSPGSGKTWSLKTLINKES
;
A
#
# COMPACT_ATOMS: atom_id res chain seq x y z
N MET A 1 -2.29 -11.86 -2.77
CA MET A 1 -3.13 -10.63 -2.79
C MET A 1 -4.22 -10.73 -1.75
N PHE A 2 -4.43 -9.67 -0.96
CA PHE A 2 -5.61 -9.51 -0.11
C PHE A 2 -6.63 -8.62 -0.81
N ASP A 3 -7.82 -9.15 -1.06
CA ASP A 3 -8.94 -8.42 -1.66
C ASP A 3 -10.04 -8.22 -0.62
N LEU A 4 -10.22 -6.98 -0.19
CA LEU A 4 -11.17 -6.61 0.87
C LEU A 4 -12.49 -6.05 0.34
N GLU A 5 -12.55 -5.78 -0.97
CA GLU A 5 -13.70 -5.15 -1.64
C GLU A 5 -14.23 -5.94 -2.85
N ARG A 6 -13.68 -7.13 -3.10
CA ARG A 6 -13.95 -7.93 -4.31
C ARG A 6 -13.52 -7.24 -5.62
N GLY A 7 -12.56 -6.30 -5.53
CA GLY A 7 -12.01 -5.57 -6.67
C GLY A 7 -11.22 -6.47 -7.62
N SER A 8 -10.70 -7.59 -7.11
CA SER A 8 -9.97 -8.58 -7.91
C SER A 8 -10.76 -9.15 -9.09
N GLN A 9 -12.09 -9.10 -9.06
CA GLN A 9 -12.95 -9.52 -10.19
C GLN A 9 -12.61 -8.73 -11.48
N THR A 10 -12.09 -7.51 -11.38
CA THR A 10 -11.63 -6.73 -12.55
C THR A 10 -10.38 -7.31 -13.21
N LEU A 11 -9.63 -8.15 -12.50
CA LEU A 11 -8.43 -8.83 -13.01
C LEU A 11 -8.76 -10.10 -13.79
N GLY A 12 -9.95 -10.66 -13.60
CA GLY A 12 -10.42 -11.88 -14.24
C GLY A 12 -11.10 -12.86 -13.30
N SER A 13 -11.25 -14.11 -13.74
CA SER A 13 -11.77 -15.18 -12.89
C SER A 13 -10.78 -15.54 -11.77
N PRO A 14 -11.22 -16.19 -10.67
CA PRO A 14 -10.33 -16.64 -9.60
C PRO A 14 -9.16 -17.52 -10.08
N ASN A 15 -9.40 -18.35 -11.10
CA ASN A 15 -8.35 -19.18 -11.69
C ASN A 15 -7.34 -18.32 -12.49
N ALA A 16 -7.82 -17.39 -13.31
CA ALA A 16 -6.95 -16.48 -14.04
C ALA A 16 -6.09 -15.62 -13.10
N ILE A 17 -6.65 -15.18 -11.98
CA ILE A 17 -5.92 -14.42 -10.97
C ILE A 17 -4.88 -15.31 -10.27
N LYS A 18 -5.23 -16.57 -9.96
CA LYS A 18 -4.28 -17.52 -9.40
C LYS A 18 -3.14 -17.85 -10.35
N GLU A 19 -3.42 -18.00 -11.63
CA GLU A 19 -2.39 -18.16 -12.68
C GLU A 19 -1.51 -16.93 -12.78
N LEU A 20 -2.10 -15.74 -12.71
CA LEU A 20 -1.39 -14.47 -12.81
C LEU A 20 -0.44 -14.23 -11.61
N PHE A 21 -0.88 -14.50 -10.39
CA PHE A 21 -0.13 -14.19 -9.16
C PHE A 21 0.51 -15.41 -8.50
N GLY A 22 0.33 -16.62 -9.03
CA GLY A 22 0.84 -17.86 -8.44
C GLY A 22 0.11 -18.30 -7.16
N TYR A 23 -0.72 -17.45 -6.55
CA TYR A 23 -1.43 -17.69 -5.29
C TYR A 23 -2.90 -17.30 -5.38
N PRO A 24 -3.77 -17.98 -4.60
CA PRO A 24 -5.18 -17.59 -4.52
C PRO A 24 -5.33 -16.21 -3.87
N VAL A 25 -6.40 -15.51 -4.28
CA VAL A 25 -6.80 -14.27 -3.62
C VAL A 25 -7.37 -14.59 -2.24
N LEU A 26 -6.91 -13.88 -1.22
CA LEU A 26 -7.39 -13.97 0.16
C LEU A 26 -8.37 -12.84 0.44
N ALA A 27 -9.58 -13.16 0.87
CA ALA A 27 -10.66 -12.20 1.09
C ALA A 27 -11.14 -12.23 2.56
N PRO A 28 -10.34 -11.74 3.54
CA PRO A 28 -10.74 -11.72 4.92
C PRO A 28 -11.95 -10.81 5.15
N THR A 29 -12.97 -11.33 5.81
CA THR A 29 -14.21 -10.59 6.10
C THR A 29 -14.06 -9.68 7.31
N THR A 30 -13.13 -9.99 8.22
CA THR A 30 -12.88 -9.22 9.45
C THR A 30 -11.40 -8.84 9.58
N PHE A 31 -11.13 -7.80 10.36
CA PHE A 31 -9.77 -7.40 10.72
C PHE A 31 -9.02 -8.53 11.47
N SER A 32 -9.71 -9.27 12.34
CA SER A 32 -9.10 -10.39 13.07
C SER A 32 -8.69 -11.52 12.15
N GLN A 33 -9.48 -11.84 11.13
CA GLN A 33 -9.08 -12.83 10.11
C GLN A 33 -7.87 -12.36 9.33
N PHE A 34 -7.83 -11.09 8.91
CA PHE A 34 -6.68 -10.53 8.24
C PHE A 34 -5.42 -10.65 9.10
N LYS A 35 -5.48 -10.22 10.37
CA LYS A 35 -4.36 -10.34 11.30
C LYS A 35 -3.89 -11.79 11.47
N LYS A 36 -4.83 -12.72 11.59
CA LYS A 36 -4.49 -14.15 11.71
C LYS A 36 -3.71 -14.63 10.48
N ILE A 37 -4.21 -14.35 9.28
CA ILE A 37 -3.55 -14.76 8.03
C ILE A 37 -2.14 -14.16 7.95
N ILE A 38 -1.99 -12.87 8.21
CA ILE A 38 -0.67 -12.22 8.20
C ILE A 38 0.27 -12.84 9.23
N SER A 39 -0.20 -13.14 10.44
CA SER A 39 0.60 -13.79 11.48
C SER A 39 0.92 -15.25 11.20
N ASP A 40 0.10 -15.94 10.39
CA ASP A 40 0.38 -17.30 9.92
C ASP A 40 1.45 -17.30 8.81
N LEU A 41 1.50 -16.24 7.99
CA LEU A 41 2.47 -16.09 6.89
C LEU A 41 3.83 -15.54 7.33
N TYR A 42 3.86 -14.65 8.31
CA TYR A 42 5.06 -13.91 8.71
C TYR A 42 5.32 -13.94 10.21
N THR A 43 6.58 -13.76 10.58
CA THR A 43 7.01 -13.56 11.97
C THR A 43 8.01 -12.41 12.05
N VAL A 44 8.14 -11.80 13.22
CA VAL A 44 9.19 -10.81 13.50
C VAL A 44 10.38 -11.53 14.09
N GLN A 45 11.54 -11.32 13.51
CA GLN A 45 12.83 -11.80 14.00
C GLN A 45 13.72 -10.60 14.35
N LYS A 46 14.44 -10.71 15.46
CA LYS A 46 15.47 -9.77 15.84
C LYS A 46 16.79 -10.25 15.26
N THR A 47 17.38 -9.43 14.41
CA THR A 47 18.67 -9.72 13.76
C THR A 47 19.67 -8.67 14.22
N VAL A 48 20.92 -9.09 14.42
CA VAL A 48 22.03 -8.17 14.76
C VAL A 48 22.87 -7.98 13.51
N HIS A 49 22.87 -6.77 12.98
CA HIS A 49 23.72 -6.37 11.88
C HIS A 49 25.00 -5.74 12.45
N LYS A 50 26.15 -6.29 12.06
CA LYS A 50 27.46 -5.72 12.41
C LYS A 50 27.87 -4.72 11.36
N THR A 51 27.98 -3.46 11.75
CA THR A 51 28.43 -2.37 10.89
C THR A 51 29.76 -1.82 11.38
N LYS A 52 30.71 -1.63 10.48
CA LYS A 52 32.02 -1.09 10.81
C LYS A 52 32.11 0.37 10.36
N ILE A 53 32.35 1.27 11.31
CA ILE A 53 32.59 2.70 11.04
C ILE A 53 34.04 3.02 11.45
N GLY A 54 34.94 3.14 10.48
CA GLY A 54 36.36 3.20 10.73
C GLY A 54 36.86 1.93 11.43
N ASN A 55 37.44 2.07 12.63
CA ASN A 55 37.90 0.95 13.45
C ASN A 55 36.90 0.48 14.52
N ILE A 56 35.70 1.08 14.54
CA ILE A 56 34.67 0.77 15.54
C ILE A 56 33.66 -0.21 14.93
N GLU A 57 33.47 -1.36 15.57
CA GLU A 57 32.40 -2.29 15.23
C GLU A 57 31.15 -1.96 16.07
N ILE A 58 30.02 -1.78 15.41
CA ILE A 58 28.74 -1.43 16.03
C ILE A 58 27.74 -2.56 15.74
N ASP A 59 27.18 -3.12 16.79
CA ASP A 59 26.08 -4.06 16.71
C ASP A 59 24.76 -3.29 16.65
N GLN A 60 24.08 -3.35 15.49
CA GLN A 60 22.77 -2.75 15.30
C GLN A 60 21.69 -3.82 15.36
N GLU A 61 20.82 -3.74 16.35
CA GLU A 61 19.63 -4.60 16.40
C GLU A 61 18.58 -4.10 15.43
N VAL A 62 18.15 -4.98 14.52
CA VAL A 62 17.09 -4.71 13.54
C VAL A 62 15.97 -5.71 13.71
N LEU A 63 14.73 -5.22 13.67
CA LEU A 63 13.55 -6.08 13.64
C LEU A 63 13.16 -6.32 12.18
N GLU A 64 13.24 -7.56 11.74
CA GLU A 64 12.86 -7.97 10.39
C GLU A 64 11.56 -8.77 10.43
N THR A 65 10.71 -8.58 9.44
CA THR A 65 9.52 -9.42 9.24
C THR A 65 9.85 -10.44 8.18
N ILE A 66 9.91 -11.70 8.56
CA ILE A 66 10.31 -12.79 7.67
C ILE A 66 9.16 -13.75 7.40
N PRO A 67 9.08 -14.36 6.20
CA PRO A 67 8.11 -15.41 5.90
C PRO A 67 8.33 -16.63 6.78
N LYS A 68 7.24 -17.25 7.22
CA LYS A 68 7.25 -18.53 7.95
C LYS A 68 7.34 -19.69 6.97
N ASN A 69 7.90 -20.80 7.45
CA ASN A 69 7.92 -22.09 6.75
C ASN A 69 8.57 -22.06 5.35
N GLY A 70 9.54 -21.16 5.13
CA GLY A 70 10.22 -21.04 3.84
C GLY A 70 9.33 -20.58 2.68
N THR A 71 8.15 -20.03 2.96
CA THR A 71 7.27 -19.49 1.93
C THR A 71 7.92 -18.28 1.29
N GLN A 72 8.23 -18.36 0.01
CA GLN A 72 8.70 -17.20 -0.75
C GLN A 72 7.49 -16.39 -1.23
N ILE A 73 7.45 -15.11 -0.85
CA ILE A 73 6.42 -14.16 -1.29
C ILE A 73 7.14 -12.96 -1.87
N ASP A 74 7.10 -12.83 -3.18
CA ASP A 74 7.79 -11.75 -3.89
C ASP A 74 7.04 -10.43 -3.79
N ALA A 75 5.71 -10.48 -3.72
CA ALA A 75 4.88 -9.30 -3.59
C ALA A 75 3.69 -9.52 -2.64
N LEU A 76 3.47 -8.56 -1.75
CA LEU A 76 2.26 -8.45 -0.93
C LEU A 76 1.39 -7.32 -1.46
N ILE A 77 0.14 -7.64 -1.80
CA ILE A 77 -0.84 -6.69 -2.30
C ILE A 77 -2.00 -6.60 -1.33
N LEU A 78 -2.38 -5.37 -0.93
CA LEU A 78 -3.53 -5.09 -0.06
C LEU A 78 -4.52 -4.16 -0.76
N ASP A 79 -5.65 -4.69 -1.20
CA ASP A 79 -6.68 -3.96 -1.93
C ASP A 79 -8.05 -4.06 -1.23
N THR A 80 -8.49 -3.07 -0.42
CA THR A 80 -7.85 -1.81 -0.10
C THR A 80 -7.61 -1.66 1.42
N PHE A 81 -6.64 -0.85 1.81
CA PHE A 81 -6.39 -0.53 3.22
C PHE A 81 -7.54 0.32 3.82
N SER A 82 -8.24 1.11 3.00
CA SER A 82 -9.43 1.84 3.43
C SER A 82 -10.49 0.91 4.01
N GLU A 83 -10.77 -0.20 3.34
CA GLU A 83 -11.77 -1.16 3.86
C GLU A 83 -11.24 -1.96 5.04
N LEU A 84 -9.94 -2.26 5.08
CA LEU A 84 -9.34 -2.89 6.25
C LEU A 84 -9.46 -2.00 7.49
N SER A 85 -9.19 -0.70 7.35
CA SER A 85 -9.37 0.30 8.41
C SER A 85 -10.82 0.35 8.90
N LYS A 86 -11.80 0.38 7.98
CA LYS A 86 -13.22 0.34 8.32
C LYS A 86 -13.63 -0.95 9.03
N LYS A 87 -13.11 -2.12 8.60
CA LYS A 87 -13.38 -3.40 9.29
C LYS A 87 -12.89 -3.37 10.72
N TYR A 88 -11.73 -2.76 10.98
CA TYR A 88 -11.24 -2.59 12.34
C TYR A 88 -12.08 -1.57 13.12
N GLN A 89 -12.38 -0.41 12.54
CA GLN A 89 -13.23 0.60 13.17
C GLN A 89 -14.59 0.02 13.60
N ARG A 90 -15.25 -0.77 12.73
CA ARG A 90 -16.52 -1.45 13.05
C ARG A 90 -16.40 -2.39 14.24
N SER A 91 -15.23 -2.94 14.52
CA SER A 91 -15.01 -3.78 15.72
C SER A 91 -14.86 -2.98 17.02
N LEU A 92 -14.66 -1.67 16.92
CA LEU A 92 -14.49 -0.77 18.08
C LEU A 92 -15.76 0.00 18.43
N VAL A 93 -16.78 0.02 17.55
CA VAL A 93 -18.04 0.72 17.83
C VAL A 93 -18.86 -0.07 18.85
N ASP A 94 -19.56 0.66 19.69
CA ASP A 94 -20.50 0.09 20.65
C ASP A 94 -21.84 -0.33 20.00
N LYS A 95 -22.79 -0.81 20.81
CA LYS A 95 -24.11 -1.23 20.35
C LYS A 95 -24.94 -0.09 19.74
N THR A 96 -24.54 1.17 19.95
CA THR A 96 -25.19 2.36 19.37
C THR A 96 -24.51 2.82 18.09
N GLY A 97 -23.47 2.10 17.61
CA GLY A 97 -22.69 2.46 16.44
C GLY A 97 -21.70 3.60 16.66
N LYS A 98 -21.43 3.97 17.90
CA LYS A 98 -20.51 5.08 18.23
C LYS A 98 -19.17 4.57 18.75
N MET A 99 -18.10 5.27 18.39
CA MET A 99 -16.77 5.08 18.97
C MET A 99 -16.59 5.99 20.20
N LYS A 100 -15.99 5.45 21.25
CA LYS A 100 -15.53 6.25 22.40
C LYS A 100 -14.26 7.01 22.01
N ILE A 101 -13.99 8.13 22.68
CA ILE A 101 -12.80 8.97 22.42
C ILE A 101 -11.51 8.15 22.49
N GLN A 102 -11.38 7.27 23.47
CA GLN A 102 -10.22 6.39 23.65
C GLN A 102 -10.03 5.37 22.52
N ASP A 103 -11.10 5.00 21.81
CA ASP A 103 -11.03 4.00 20.74
C ASP A 103 -10.43 4.58 19.45
N TRP A 104 -10.46 5.91 19.28
CA TRP A 104 -9.72 6.58 18.20
C TRP A 104 -8.20 6.43 18.36
N GLY A 105 -7.70 6.50 19.60
CA GLY A 105 -6.29 6.21 19.89
C GLY A 105 -5.93 4.74 19.60
N LYS A 106 -6.80 3.80 19.95
CA LYS A 106 -6.60 2.37 19.63
C LYS A 106 -6.61 2.13 18.13
N LEU A 107 -7.54 2.77 17.39
CA LEU A 107 -7.60 2.68 15.93
C LEU A 107 -6.27 3.11 15.31
N LYS A 108 -5.81 4.32 15.64
CA LYS A 108 -4.54 4.85 15.14
C LYS A 108 -3.37 3.91 15.46
N ASN A 109 -3.17 3.58 16.72
CA ASN A 109 -2.03 2.78 17.16
C ASN A 109 -2.01 1.41 16.47
N THR A 110 -3.17 0.76 16.32
CA THR A 110 -3.25 -0.56 15.67
C THR A 110 -2.95 -0.47 14.18
N LEU A 111 -3.44 0.57 13.48
CA LEU A 111 -3.16 0.76 12.07
C LEU A 111 -1.68 1.13 11.84
N ASP A 112 -1.10 1.98 12.68
CA ASP A 112 0.32 2.34 12.60
C ASP A 112 1.22 1.12 12.87
N MET A 113 0.93 0.32 13.88
CA MET A 113 1.65 -0.94 14.16
C MET A 113 1.53 -1.94 13.01
N LEU A 114 0.35 -2.02 12.37
CA LEU A 114 0.16 -2.87 11.21
C LEU A 114 1.00 -2.38 10.02
N LEU A 115 0.98 -1.08 9.73
CA LEU A 115 1.80 -0.48 8.66
C LEU A 115 3.29 -0.72 8.93
N GLU A 116 3.76 -0.50 10.16
CA GLU A 116 5.12 -0.78 10.57
C GLU A 116 5.50 -2.25 10.34
N PHE A 117 4.62 -3.19 10.70
CA PHE A 117 4.85 -4.62 10.50
C PHE A 117 4.92 -4.97 9.01
N ILE A 118 3.92 -4.58 8.19
CA ILE A 118 3.84 -5.01 6.79
C ILE A 118 4.88 -4.31 5.91
N THR A 119 5.32 -3.11 6.26
CA THR A 119 6.38 -2.41 5.51
C THR A 119 7.77 -2.97 5.77
N ARG A 120 7.96 -3.76 6.83
CA ARG A 120 9.20 -4.51 7.06
C ARG A 120 9.26 -5.83 6.28
N ILE A 121 8.15 -6.28 5.66
CA ILE A 121 8.14 -7.47 4.81
C ILE A 121 9.07 -7.23 3.62
N PRO A 122 10.02 -8.14 3.34
CA PRO A 122 10.91 -8.01 2.19
C PRO A 122 10.15 -8.09 0.87
N GLY A 123 10.77 -7.64 -0.22
CA GLY A 123 10.16 -7.64 -1.55
C GLY A 123 9.23 -6.47 -1.81
N VAL A 124 8.26 -6.66 -2.68
CA VAL A 124 7.34 -5.62 -3.12
C VAL A 124 6.10 -5.59 -2.24
N LEU A 125 5.76 -4.41 -1.71
CA LEU A 125 4.48 -4.16 -1.04
C LEU A 125 3.69 -3.13 -1.84
N VAL A 126 2.48 -3.48 -2.24
CA VAL A 126 1.52 -2.55 -2.86
C VAL A 126 0.28 -2.43 -1.99
N ILE A 127 -0.04 -1.21 -1.59
CA ILE A 127 -1.26 -0.91 -0.84
C ILE A 127 -2.13 0.05 -1.64
N ASN A 128 -3.33 -0.38 -1.97
CA ASN A 128 -4.35 0.48 -2.53
C ASN A 128 -5.18 1.15 -1.42
N VAL A 129 -5.46 2.43 -1.58
CA VAL A 129 -6.27 3.24 -0.67
C VAL A 129 -7.26 4.07 -1.48
N HIS A 130 -8.49 4.19 -0.99
CA HIS A 130 -9.43 5.15 -1.56
C HIS A 130 -9.00 6.58 -1.26
N SER A 131 -9.34 7.50 -2.15
CA SER A 131 -9.16 8.92 -1.94
C SER A 131 -10.43 9.58 -1.42
N LYS A 132 -10.24 10.66 -0.67
CA LYS A 132 -11.30 11.57 -0.23
C LYS A 132 -10.87 13.01 -0.53
N LEU A 133 -11.77 13.76 -1.15
CA LEU A 133 -11.58 15.19 -1.33
C LEU A 133 -11.82 15.90 0.01
N ARG A 134 -10.95 16.82 0.38
CA ARG A 134 -11.05 17.71 1.54
C ARG A 134 -11.02 19.17 1.05
N ASP A 135 -12.10 19.87 1.28
CA ASP A 135 -12.17 21.32 1.13
C ASP A 135 -11.50 21.98 2.35
N LEU A 136 -10.61 22.94 2.12
CA LEU A 136 -9.90 23.67 3.17
C LEU A 136 -10.62 24.98 3.54
N GLY A 137 -11.72 25.34 2.85
CA GLY A 137 -12.52 26.51 3.16
C GLY A 137 -11.99 27.83 2.57
N ASP A 138 -10.82 27.82 1.93
CA ASP A 138 -10.19 28.96 1.24
C ASP A 138 -10.29 28.86 -0.30
N GLY A 139 -11.13 27.94 -0.79
CA GLY A 139 -11.26 27.61 -2.21
C GLY A 139 -10.23 26.58 -2.69
N THR A 140 -9.32 26.15 -1.83
CA THR A 140 -8.38 25.06 -2.13
C THR A 140 -8.93 23.71 -1.72
N THR A 141 -8.58 22.67 -2.48
CA THR A 141 -8.97 21.29 -2.18
C THR A 141 -7.76 20.38 -2.17
N LYS A 142 -7.69 19.51 -1.16
CA LYS A 142 -6.69 18.43 -1.10
C LYS A 142 -7.33 17.07 -1.31
N ILE A 143 -6.59 16.17 -1.92
CA ILE A 143 -6.97 14.76 -2.02
C ILE A 143 -6.16 13.98 -1.00
N LEU A 144 -6.84 13.39 -0.02
CA LEU A 144 -6.24 12.62 1.07
C LEU A 144 -6.60 11.15 0.96
N PRO A 145 -5.79 10.25 1.55
CA PRO A 145 -6.17 8.86 1.76
C PRO A 145 -7.46 8.77 2.58
N TYR A 146 -8.42 7.94 2.13
CA TYR A 146 -9.65 7.70 2.88
C TYR A 146 -9.41 6.65 3.97
N ILE A 147 -8.85 7.12 5.07
CA ILE A 147 -8.60 6.36 6.29
C ILE A 147 -9.13 7.21 7.45
N ASP A 148 -9.89 6.60 8.35
CA ASP A 148 -10.38 7.30 9.53
C ASP A 148 -9.25 7.49 10.57
N GLY A 149 -9.36 8.55 11.36
CA GLY A 149 -8.32 8.93 12.32
C GLY A 149 -7.17 9.72 11.67
N SER A 150 -6.07 9.88 12.41
CA SER A 150 -4.91 10.69 11.98
C SER A 150 -3.85 9.91 11.20
N THR A 151 -3.97 8.59 11.07
CA THR A 151 -3.05 7.77 10.26
C THR A 151 -2.96 8.27 8.80
N LYS A 152 -4.05 8.83 8.26
CA LYS A 152 -4.09 9.40 6.92
C LYS A 152 -3.09 10.55 6.69
N GLU A 153 -2.77 11.32 7.72
CA GLU A 153 -1.84 12.45 7.62
C GLU A 153 -0.38 11.96 7.52
N ASP A 154 -0.08 10.81 8.13
CA ASP A 154 1.28 10.29 8.27
C ASP A 154 1.59 9.11 7.36
N ILE A 155 0.58 8.55 6.66
CA ILE A 155 0.73 7.26 5.97
C ILE A 155 1.86 7.24 4.95
N SER A 156 2.13 8.36 4.29
CA SER A 156 3.17 8.47 3.26
C SER A 156 4.59 8.19 3.77
N LYS A 157 4.83 8.33 5.09
CA LYS A 157 6.16 8.09 5.69
C LYS A 157 6.63 6.64 5.55
N TRP A 158 5.70 5.69 5.47
CA TRP A 158 5.97 4.26 5.41
C TRP A 158 6.37 3.75 4.01
N PHE A 159 6.21 4.58 2.96
CA PHE A 159 6.35 4.15 1.57
C PHE A 159 7.50 4.85 0.86
N ASP A 160 8.07 4.17 -0.13
CA ASP A 160 9.08 4.72 -1.03
C ASP A 160 8.43 5.52 -2.14
N PHE A 161 7.28 5.03 -2.62
CA PHE A 161 6.47 5.66 -3.64
C PHE A 161 5.05 5.86 -3.16
N VAL A 162 4.50 7.04 -3.43
CA VAL A 162 3.09 7.36 -3.18
C VAL A 162 2.53 7.97 -4.45
N PHE A 163 1.61 7.28 -5.08
CA PHE A 163 1.00 7.67 -6.35
C PHE A 163 -0.49 7.99 -6.17
N TYR A 164 -0.93 9.05 -6.82
CA TYR A 164 -2.36 9.32 -6.95
C TYR A 164 -2.85 8.91 -8.32
N THR A 165 -3.85 8.03 -8.36
CA THR A 165 -4.47 7.63 -9.62
C THR A 165 -5.39 8.71 -10.16
N ARG A 166 -5.26 8.99 -11.45
CA ARG A 166 -6.08 9.94 -12.19
C ARG A 166 -6.55 9.32 -13.49
N THR A 167 -7.70 9.75 -13.95
CA THR A 167 -8.16 9.52 -15.31
C THR A 167 -8.07 10.84 -16.07
N ILE A 168 -7.54 10.81 -17.27
CA ILE A 168 -7.51 11.94 -18.20
C ILE A 168 -8.14 11.49 -19.51
N GLU A 169 -8.78 12.42 -20.21
CA GLU A 169 -9.28 12.19 -21.55
C GLU A 169 -8.20 12.59 -22.57
N ALA A 170 -7.80 11.62 -23.38
CA ALA A 170 -6.85 11.88 -24.46
C ALA A 170 -7.53 12.65 -25.61
N PRO A 171 -6.75 13.32 -26.49
CA PRO A 171 -7.31 14.08 -27.62
C PRO A 171 -8.20 13.27 -28.56
N ASN A 172 -8.04 11.94 -28.59
CA ASN A 172 -8.88 11.01 -29.36
C ASN A 172 -10.15 10.56 -28.61
N GLY A 173 -10.44 11.12 -27.44
CA GLY A 173 -11.59 10.76 -26.60
C GLY A 173 -11.39 9.49 -25.75
N GLU A 174 -10.24 8.85 -25.79
CA GLU A 174 -9.96 7.68 -24.95
C GLU A 174 -9.61 8.08 -23.52
N THR A 175 -10.10 7.30 -22.55
CA THR A 175 -9.72 7.48 -21.14
C THR A 175 -8.35 6.86 -20.89
N GLN A 176 -7.42 7.67 -20.43
CA GLN A 176 -6.11 7.23 -19.99
C GLN A 176 -6.05 7.21 -18.47
N TYR A 177 -5.41 6.18 -17.93
CA TYR A 177 -5.17 6.00 -16.50
C TYR A 177 -3.71 6.34 -16.19
N ILE A 178 -3.49 7.34 -15.35
CA ILE A 178 -2.16 7.84 -15.01
C ILE A 178 -1.94 7.86 -13.50
N TRP A 179 -0.68 7.86 -13.10
CA TRP A 179 -0.24 8.15 -11.74
C TRP A 179 0.43 9.52 -11.67
N GLN A 180 -0.04 10.34 -10.72
CA GLN A 180 0.67 11.52 -10.24
C GLN A 180 1.73 11.06 -9.25
N THR A 181 2.99 11.34 -9.52
CA THR A 181 4.15 10.85 -8.77
C THR A 181 4.82 11.92 -7.93
N LYS A 182 4.63 13.18 -8.26
CA LYS A 182 5.24 14.34 -7.59
C LYS A 182 4.24 15.09 -6.74
N HIS A 183 4.73 15.59 -5.62
CA HIS A 183 3.98 16.45 -4.71
C HIS A 183 3.43 17.70 -5.42
N THR A 184 2.19 18.03 -5.10
CA THR A 184 1.54 19.31 -5.42
C THR A 184 0.61 19.68 -4.27
N GLU A 185 0.13 20.93 -4.21
CA GLU A 185 -0.84 21.34 -3.17
C GLU A 185 -2.06 20.42 -3.09
N LYS A 186 -2.53 19.93 -4.22
CA LYS A 186 -3.68 19.00 -4.32
C LYS A 186 -3.32 17.58 -3.94
N TYR A 187 -2.13 17.11 -4.30
CA TYR A 187 -1.62 15.75 -4.11
C TYR A 187 -0.48 15.73 -3.10
N ASP A 188 -0.80 16.08 -1.87
CA ASP A 188 0.11 16.39 -0.77
C ASP A 188 1.04 15.22 -0.38
N HIS A 189 0.55 13.98 -0.50
CA HIS A 189 1.34 12.79 -0.17
C HIS A 189 2.12 12.21 -1.36
N ALA A 190 1.95 12.75 -2.59
CA ALA A 190 2.64 12.19 -3.74
C ALA A 190 4.17 12.21 -3.54
N LYS A 191 4.81 11.09 -3.81
CA LYS A 191 6.21 10.87 -3.47
C LYS A 191 6.86 9.86 -4.41
N ASP A 192 8.05 10.20 -4.86
CA ASP A 192 8.98 9.32 -5.54
C ASP A 192 10.35 9.48 -4.87
N ARG A 193 10.78 8.48 -4.10
CA ARG A 193 12.07 8.52 -3.36
C ARG A 193 13.28 8.49 -4.29
N THR A 194 13.13 8.00 -5.52
CA THR A 194 14.23 7.96 -6.49
C THR A 194 14.47 9.31 -7.16
N ASN A 195 13.45 10.15 -7.25
CA ASN A 195 13.39 11.37 -8.06
C ASN A 195 13.56 11.18 -9.56
N LEU A 196 13.47 9.95 -10.06
CA LEU A 196 13.68 9.62 -11.47
C LEU A 196 12.39 9.61 -12.28
N LEU A 197 11.23 9.36 -11.63
CA LEU A 197 9.96 9.34 -12.34
C LEU A 197 9.54 10.74 -12.78
N PRO A 198 8.96 10.92 -13.99
CA PRO A 198 8.23 12.12 -14.38
C PRO A 198 7.09 12.44 -13.42
N ALA A 199 6.55 13.67 -13.46
CA ALA A 199 5.43 14.08 -12.60
C ALA A 199 4.17 13.25 -12.83
N GLU A 200 3.96 12.78 -14.04
CA GLU A 200 2.86 11.92 -14.45
C GLU A 200 3.40 10.76 -15.28
N ILE A 201 2.92 9.55 -15.01
CA ILE A 201 3.27 8.33 -15.75
C ILE A 201 2.02 7.48 -15.99
N PRO A 202 1.99 6.64 -17.03
CA PRO A 202 0.98 5.59 -17.15
C PRO A 202 0.93 4.70 -15.90
N GLN A 203 -0.22 4.08 -15.62
CA GLN A 203 -0.37 3.14 -14.51
C GLN A 203 0.32 1.81 -14.83
N ASP A 204 1.65 1.84 -14.91
CA ASP A 204 2.50 0.69 -15.22
C ASP A 204 3.61 0.54 -14.19
N PHE A 205 3.60 -0.58 -13.48
CA PHE A 205 4.62 -0.90 -12.46
C PHE A 205 6.00 -1.15 -13.06
N GLN A 206 6.10 -1.52 -14.35
CA GLN A 206 7.40 -1.72 -14.97
C GLN A 206 8.24 -0.45 -14.92
N LEU A 207 7.62 0.72 -15.18
CA LEU A 207 8.31 2.01 -15.07
C LEU A 207 8.86 2.29 -13.66
N VAL A 208 8.15 1.79 -12.62
CA VAL A 208 8.60 1.91 -11.24
C VAL A 208 9.76 0.95 -10.96
N PHE A 209 9.68 -0.28 -11.46
CA PHE A 209 10.75 -1.28 -11.25
C PHE A 209 12.03 -0.92 -11.97
N ASP A 210 11.95 -0.26 -13.12
CA ASP A 210 13.13 0.22 -13.85
C ASP A 210 13.93 1.23 -12.99
N VAL A 211 13.26 2.22 -12.38
CA VAL A 211 13.94 3.19 -11.49
C VAL A 211 14.36 2.58 -10.16
N VAL A 212 13.62 1.59 -9.64
CA VAL A 212 13.98 0.82 -8.45
C VAL A 212 15.27 0.04 -8.69
N LYS A 213 15.38 -0.61 -9.84
CA LYS A 213 16.58 -1.36 -10.27
C LYS A 213 17.78 -0.43 -10.43
N GLU A 214 17.59 0.73 -11.05
CA GLU A 214 18.65 1.74 -11.21
C GLU A 214 19.21 2.22 -9.85
N LYS A 215 18.35 2.31 -8.82
CA LYS A 215 18.71 2.72 -7.46
C LYS A 215 19.04 1.56 -6.52
N GLU A 216 19.05 0.33 -7.02
CA GLU A 216 19.41 -0.90 -6.27
C GLU A 216 18.59 -1.08 -4.97
N PHE A 217 17.29 -0.76 -5.01
CA PHE A 217 16.42 -0.98 -3.86
C PHE A 217 16.22 -2.48 -3.63
N THR A 218 16.52 -2.95 -2.43
CA THR A 218 16.31 -4.35 -2.02
C THR A 218 14.85 -4.67 -1.68
N SER A 219 14.05 -3.65 -1.45
CA SER A 219 12.63 -3.75 -1.11
C SER A 219 11.91 -2.48 -1.56
N THR A 220 10.67 -2.62 -2.03
CA THR A 220 9.91 -1.50 -2.61
C THR A 220 8.53 -1.41 -1.98
N LYS A 221 8.20 -0.25 -1.40
CA LYS A 221 6.92 0.01 -0.74
C LYS A 221 6.15 1.08 -1.51
N ILE A 222 5.00 0.68 -2.06
CA ILE A 222 4.19 1.50 -2.95
C ILE A 222 2.80 1.69 -2.35
N LEU A 223 2.38 2.95 -2.21
CA LEU A 223 1.02 3.34 -1.84
C LEU A 223 0.32 3.95 -3.05
N ILE A 224 -0.86 3.44 -3.39
CA ILE A 224 -1.67 3.96 -4.49
C ILE A 224 -2.96 4.54 -3.93
N ILE A 225 -3.17 5.82 -4.12
CA ILE A 225 -4.32 6.58 -3.63
C ILE A 225 -5.20 6.97 -4.81
N GLY A 226 -6.50 6.69 -4.73
CA GLY A 226 -7.41 7.10 -5.79
C GLY A 226 -8.87 6.74 -5.55
N SER A 227 -9.77 7.41 -6.29
CA SER A 227 -11.20 7.14 -6.23
C SER A 227 -11.54 5.73 -6.72
N PRO A 228 -12.71 5.17 -6.37
CA PRO A 228 -13.23 3.98 -7.04
C PRO A 228 -13.24 4.17 -8.56
N GLY A 229 -12.91 3.12 -9.31
CA GLY A 229 -12.88 3.17 -10.78
C GLY A 229 -11.66 3.86 -11.41
N SER A 230 -10.71 4.37 -10.63
CA SER A 230 -9.51 5.06 -11.15
C SER A 230 -8.37 4.14 -11.61
N GLY A 231 -8.61 2.84 -11.76
CA GLY A 231 -7.63 1.88 -12.30
C GLY A 231 -6.71 1.21 -11.28
N LYS A 232 -6.79 1.51 -9.97
CA LYS A 232 -5.89 0.96 -8.95
C LYS A 232 -5.71 -0.57 -9.02
N THR A 233 -6.82 -1.29 -9.01
CA THR A 233 -6.79 -2.77 -9.09
C THR A 233 -6.34 -3.22 -10.47
N TRP A 234 -6.76 -2.53 -11.54
CA TRP A 234 -6.37 -2.86 -12.90
C TRP A 234 -4.86 -2.76 -13.11
N SER A 235 -4.21 -1.73 -12.56
CA SER A 235 -2.76 -1.55 -12.67
C SER A 235 -1.95 -2.72 -12.11
N LEU A 236 -2.51 -3.51 -11.17
CA LEU A 236 -1.85 -4.69 -10.61
C LEU A 236 -1.49 -5.75 -11.66
N LYS A 237 -2.10 -5.72 -12.84
CA LYS A 237 -1.73 -6.61 -13.96
C LYS A 237 -0.31 -6.38 -14.47
N THR A 238 0.19 -5.15 -14.33
CA THR A 238 1.55 -4.79 -14.78
C THR A 238 2.62 -5.08 -13.73
N LEU A 239 2.24 -5.57 -12.52
CA LEU A 239 3.20 -6.04 -11.51
C LEU A 239 3.98 -7.26 -11.98
N ILE A 240 3.43 -8.03 -12.91
CA ILE A 240 4.01 -9.28 -13.37
C ILE A 240 4.57 -9.05 -14.73
N ASN A 241 5.88 -9.14 -14.84
CA ASN A 241 6.56 -9.11 -16.14
C ASN A 241 6.22 -10.40 -16.89
N LYS A 242 5.62 -10.29 -18.07
CA LYS A 242 5.29 -11.44 -18.92
C LYS A 242 6.51 -11.97 -19.70
N GLU A 243 7.69 -11.38 -19.49
CA GLU A 243 8.95 -11.73 -20.17
C GLU A 243 9.92 -12.42 -19.18
N SER A 244 9.47 -13.51 -18.55
CA SER A 244 10.35 -14.44 -17.84
C SER A 244 10.05 -15.88 -18.23
#